data_71fa4b7f061f3820f46776ee7d740661
#
_entry.id   71fa4b7f061f3820f46776ee7d740661
#
_cell.length_a   1.000
_cell.length_b   1.000
_cell.length_c   1.000
_cell.angle_alpha   90.00
_cell.angle_beta   90.00
_cell.angle_gamma   90.00
#
_symmetry.space_group_name_H-M   'P 1'
#
loop_
_entity.id
_entity.type
_entity.pdbx_description
1 polymer ?
#
loop_
_entity_poly.entity_id
_entity_poly.type
_entity_poly.pdbx_seq_one_letter_code
_entity_poly.pdbx_strand_id
1 'polypeptide(L)'
;MNERYMLAMMLALGLLIALMFCGCEGLPEAGAEIAKVTGVISASEAESITRGAKAVQKTWQDLTPEQEYYIGRAVAAQVFQTYPPLDRPPANTYLHLLGQSLAIFSERPETFGGYHFLLLDSDEINAFAAPGGLILVTRGMVRCCANEDELAAVLAHEICHVEQKHGLSAIKQGRLTEAFTIIAAESAKQMGSEELASLTREFEGSVSDVVMTLTTSGYSRSQERSADAAAVELLRRAGYPETAMIAMLLRMDERLTDAGGLGFAKTHPSAKSRADALRTMVGDAESAPDAVRQERFSAAMRSVQAGG
;
A
#
# COMPACT_ATOMS: atom_id res chain seq x y z
N MET A 1 -24.52 15.25 39.14
CA MET A 1 -23.47 14.45 38.42
C MET A 1 -22.14 14.85 39.04
N ASN A 2 -21.42 13.92 39.66
CA ASN A 2 -20.33 14.22 40.60
C ASN A 2 -19.09 14.66 39.80
N GLU A 3 -18.39 15.76 40.17
CA GLU A 3 -17.21 16.31 39.50
C GLU A 3 -16.12 15.24 39.26
N ARG A 4 -16.01 14.26 40.14
CA ARG A 4 -15.10 13.12 40.01
C ARG A 4 -15.43 12.24 38.81
N TYR A 5 -16.72 12.05 38.44
CA TYR A 5 -17.11 11.31 37.24
C TYR A 5 -16.81 12.06 35.95
N MET A 6 -16.98 13.38 35.96
CA MET A 6 -16.69 14.23 34.81
C MET A 6 -15.19 14.29 34.51
N LEU A 7 -14.36 14.38 35.55
CA LEU A 7 -12.90 14.37 35.42
C LEU A 7 -12.38 13.01 34.94
N ALA A 8 -12.93 11.90 35.48
CA ALA A 8 -12.58 10.55 35.04
C ALA A 8 -13.01 10.29 33.58
N MET A 9 -14.16 10.80 33.15
CA MET A 9 -14.66 10.68 31.78
C MET A 9 -13.81 11.54 30.82
N MET A 10 -13.38 12.73 31.20
CA MET A 10 -12.47 13.57 30.39
C MET A 10 -11.08 12.96 30.29
N LEU A 11 -10.55 12.37 31.36
CA LEU A 11 -9.25 11.68 31.34
C LEU A 11 -9.32 10.40 30.50
N ALA A 12 -10.40 9.62 30.57
CA ALA A 12 -10.61 8.44 29.76
C ALA A 12 -10.78 8.78 28.27
N LEU A 13 -11.52 9.86 27.97
CA LEU A 13 -11.69 10.34 26.59
C LEU A 13 -10.39 10.93 26.01
N GLY A 14 -9.64 11.66 26.82
CA GLY A 14 -8.32 12.21 26.44
C GLY A 14 -7.29 11.10 26.20
N LEU A 15 -7.31 10.03 27.01
CA LEU A 15 -6.46 8.86 26.84
C LEU A 15 -6.87 8.04 25.63
N LEU A 16 -8.18 7.89 25.36
CA LEU A 16 -8.70 7.21 24.16
C LEU A 16 -8.31 7.94 22.88
N ILE A 17 -8.32 9.28 22.89
CA ILE A 17 -7.87 10.11 21.76
C ILE A 17 -6.35 10.02 21.58
N ALA A 18 -5.56 10.04 22.65
CA ALA A 18 -4.12 9.85 22.60
C ALA A 18 -3.73 8.44 22.08
N LEU A 19 -4.51 7.43 22.40
CA LEU A 19 -4.33 6.04 21.98
C LEU A 19 -4.67 5.81 20.49
N MET A 20 -5.54 6.61 19.90
CA MET A 20 -5.83 6.56 18.46
C MET A 20 -4.69 7.10 17.57
N PHE A 21 -3.74 7.84 18.13
CA PHE A 21 -2.63 8.46 17.41
C PHE A 21 -1.28 7.74 17.57
N CYS A 22 -1.18 6.70 18.40
CA CYS A 22 0.05 5.95 18.63
C CYS A 22 -0.11 4.51 18.14
N GLY A 23 0.47 4.18 17.00
CA GLY A 23 0.37 2.86 16.33
C GLY A 23 1.21 1.77 17.02
N CYS A 24 0.94 1.43 18.30
CA CYS A 24 1.62 0.35 19.01
C CYS A 24 0.68 -0.85 19.21
N GLU A 25 1.13 -2.04 18.84
CA GLU A 25 0.49 -3.31 19.21
C GLU A 25 0.35 -3.41 20.74
N GLY A 26 -0.86 -3.76 21.23
CA GLY A 26 -1.13 -3.89 22.68
C GLY A 26 -1.89 -2.72 23.33
N LEU A 27 -2.13 -1.61 22.64
CA LEU A 27 -2.81 -0.43 23.17
C LEU A 27 -4.31 -0.62 23.52
N PRO A 28 -5.10 -1.42 22.76
CA PRO A 28 -6.51 -1.71 23.14
C PRO A 28 -6.60 -2.46 24.48
N GLU A 29 -5.65 -3.36 24.77
CA GLU A 29 -5.58 -4.10 26.01
C GLU A 29 -5.25 -3.20 27.21
N ALA A 30 -4.24 -2.33 27.04
CA ALA A 30 -3.86 -1.37 28.08
C ALA A 30 -4.99 -0.38 28.39
N GLY A 31 -5.70 0.10 27.36
CA GLY A 31 -6.85 1.00 27.54
C GLY A 31 -8.02 0.33 28.26
N ALA A 32 -8.35 -0.91 27.90
CA ALA A 32 -9.40 -1.69 28.53
C ALA A 32 -9.06 -2.05 30.00
N GLU A 33 -7.81 -2.40 30.29
CA GLU A 33 -7.34 -2.67 31.67
C GLU A 33 -7.35 -1.40 32.55
N ILE A 34 -6.95 -0.26 32.02
CA ILE A 34 -7.04 1.02 32.76
C ILE A 34 -8.49 1.39 33.06
N ALA A 35 -9.39 1.24 32.09
CA ALA A 35 -10.83 1.53 32.27
C ALA A 35 -11.47 0.58 33.28
N LYS A 36 -11.07 -0.69 33.32
CA LYS A 36 -11.47 -1.67 34.32
C LYS A 36 -10.96 -1.33 35.72
N VAL A 37 -9.66 -0.98 35.85
CA VAL A 37 -9.04 -0.61 37.13
C VAL A 37 -9.64 0.69 37.68
N THR A 38 -10.03 1.63 36.82
CA THR A 38 -10.69 2.88 37.23
C THR A 38 -12.19 2.72 37.54
N GLY A 39 -12.76 1.52 37.34
CA GLY A 39 -14.17 1.25 37.60
C GLY A 39 -15.13 1.91 36.60
N VAL A 40 -14.65 2.37 35.47
CA VAL A 40 -15.48 3.00 34.43
C VAL A 40 -16.25 1.97 33.60
N ILE A 41 -15.67 0.77 33.45
CA ILE A 41 -16.32 -0.38 32.75
C ILE A 41 -16.21 -1.65 33.59
N SER A 42 -17.13 -2.59 33.41
CA SER A 42 -17.07 -3.92 34.06
C SER A 42 -15.98 -4.78 33.40
N ALA A 43 -15.56 -5.83 34.11
CA ALA A 43 -14.58 -6.79 33.58
C ALA A 43 -15.07 -7.47 32.29
N SER A 44 -16.37 -7.75 32.17
CA SER A 44 -16.99 -8.35 30.97
C SER A 44 -17.05 -7.39 29.80
N GLU A 45 -17.24 -6.10 30.04
CA GLU A 45 -17.20 -5.07 29.00
C GLU A 45 -15.79 -4.85 28.52
N ALA A 46 -14.78 -4.78 29.42
CA ALA A 46 -13.37 -4.70 29.06
C ALA A 46 -12.93 -5.89 28.20
N GLU A 47 -13.34 -7.10 28.58
CA GLU A 47 -13.03 -8.31 27.80
C GLU A 47 -13.76 -8.35 26.44
N SER A 48 -14.98 -7.83 26.36
CA SER A 48 -15.73 -7.68 25.12
C SER A 48 -15.08 -6.65 24.20
N ILE A 49 -14.65 -5.50 24.73
CA ILE A 49 -13.92 -4.45 24.00
C ILE A 49 -12.58 -5.01 23.49
N THR A 50 -11.84 -5.72 24.34
CA THR A 50 -10.55 -6.31 23.96
C THR A 50 -10.73 -7.41 22.90
N ARG A 51 -11.74 -8.26 23.03
CA ARG A 51 -12.08 -9.28 22.00
C ARG A 51 -12.52 -8.62 20.69
N GLY A 52 -13.36 -7.58 20.78
CA GLY A 52 -13.79 -6.77 19.65
C GLY A 52 -12.58 -6.12 18.96
N ALA A 53 -11.71 -5.46 19.71
CA ALA A 53 -10.51 -4.82 19.17
C ALA A 53 -9.52 -5.82 18.53
N LYS A 54 -9.34 -7.01 19.15
CA LYS A 54 -8.53 -8.10 18.57
C LYS A 54 -9.17 -8.71 17.32
N ALA A 55 -10.49 -8.88 17.30
CA ALA A 55 -11.22 -9.32 16.11
C ALA A 55 -11.10 -8.29 14.99
N VAL A 56 -11.06 -7.00 15.38
CA VAL A 56 -10.89 -5.84 14.49
C VAL A 56 -9.50 -5.83 13.85
N GLN A 57 -8.45 -6.04 14.59
CA GLN A 57 -7.06 -6.04 14.10
C GLN A 57 -6.74 -7.26 13.21
N LYS A 58 -7.48 -8.35 13.37
CA LYS A 58 -7.22 -9.64 12.70
C LYS A 58 -7.75 -9.74 11.27
N THR A 59 -8.74 -8.97 10.87
CA THR A 59 -9.56 -9.25 9.69
C THR A 59 -8.86 -9.16 8.33
N TRP A 60 -7.94 -8.22 8.12
CA TRP A 60 -7.17 -8.14 6.87
C TRP A 60 -5.82 -8.89 6.94
N GLN A 61 -5.29 -9.10 8.16
CA GLN A 61 -4.07 -9.91 8.40
C GLN A 61 -4.34 -11.40 8.19
N ASP A 62 -5.58 -11.85 8.36
CA ASP A 62 -6.00 -13.25 8.22
C ASP A 62 -6.31 -13.66 6.76
N LEU A 63 -6.22 -12.73 5.78
CA LEU A 63 -6.38 -13.09 4.37
C LEU A 63 -5.28 -14.05 3.93
N THR A 64 -5.67 -15.17 3.33
CA THR A 64 -4.72 -16.12 2.76
C THR A 64 -4.02 -15.50 1.54
N PRO A 65 -2.79 -15.91 1.21
CA PRO A 65 -2.11 -15.45 -0.01
C PRO A 65 -2.93 -15.65 -1.28
N GLU A 66 -3.75 -16.70 -1.34
CA GLU A 66 -4.65 -16.96 -2.45
C GLU A 66 -5.80 -15.93 -2.51
N GLN A 67 -6.41 -15.59 -1.38
CA GLN A 67 -7.44 -14.55 -1.30
C GLN A 67 -6.88 -13.18 -1.70
N GLU A 68 -5.69 -12.81 -1.23
CA GLU A 68 -4.98 -11.60 -1.64
C GLU A 68 -4.80 -11.56 -3.17
N TYR A 69 -4.39 -12.66 -3.77
CA TYR A 69 -4.18 -12.78 -5.22
C TYR A 69 -5.47 -12.53 -6.00
N TYR A 70 -6.60 -13.14 -5.62
CA TYR A 70 -7.87 -12.93 -6.33
C TYR A 70 -8.43 -11.51 -6.16
N ILE A 71 -8.28 -10.91 -4.96
CA ILE A 71 -8.62 -9.50 -4.75
C ILE A 71 -7.76 -8.62 -5.66
N GLY A 72 -6.45 -8.85 -5.70
CA GLY A 72 -5.53 -8.07 -6.53
C GLY A 72 -5.84 -8.17 -8.02
N ARG A 73 -6.21 -9.35 -8.53
CA ARG A 73 -6.64 -9.52 -9.93
C ARG A 73 -7.91 -8.74 -10.25
N ALA A 74 -8.89 -8.76 -9.35
CA ALA A 74 -10.12 -7.99 -9.51
C ALA A 74 -9.86 -6.48 -9.47
N VAL A 75 -8.98 -6.03 -8.56
CA VAL A 75 -8.49 -4.64 -8.48
C VAL A 75 -7.81 -4.23 -9.78
N ALA A 76 -6.86 -5.03 -10.29
CA ALA A 76 -6.18 -4.74 -11.54
C ALA A 76 -7.15 -4.68 -12.74
N ALA A 77 -8.15 -5.56 -12.80
CA ALA A 77 -9.16 -5.53 -13.84
C ALA A 77 -9.99 -4.22 -13.83
N GLN A 78 -10.28 -3.65 -12.66
CA GLN A 78 -10.92 -2.34 -12.56
C GLN A 78 -9.98 -1.19 -12.93
N VAL A 79 -8.71 -1.25 -12.50
CA VAL A 79 -7.68 -0.26 -12.90
C VAL A 79 -7.52 -0.23 -14.41
N PHE A 80 -7.53 -1.37 -15.11
CA PHE A 80 -7.41 -1.46 -16.56
C PHE A 80 -8.57 -0.79 -17.33
N GLN A 81 -9.72 -0.57 -16.71
CA GLN A 81 -10.81 0.17 -17.35
C GLN A 81 -10.47 1.66 -17.53
N THR A 82 -9.67 2.22 -16.61
CA THR A 82 -9.23 3.62 -16.66
C THR A 82 -7.83 3.77 -17.24
N TYR A 83 -6.96 2.81 -16.96
CA TYR A 83 -5.55 2.79 -17.34
C TYR A 83 -5.26 1.50 -18.13
N PRO A 84 -5.54 1.45 -19.44
CA PRO A 84 -5.37 0.24 -20.23
C PRO A 84 -3.90 -0.21 -20.27
N PRO A 85 -3.62 -1.51 -20.40
CA PRO A 85 -2.26 -2.01 -20.57
C PRO A 85 -1.59 -1.42 -21.82
N LEU A 86 -0.33 -1.05 -21.69
CA LEU A 86 0.50 -0.55 -22.79
C LEU A 86 1.16 -1.72 -23.51
N ASP A 87 0.80 -1.94 -24.80
CA ASP A 87 1.40 -2.97 -25.62
C ASP A 87 2.78 -2.54 -26.16
N ARG A 88 3.81 -2.76 -25.36
CA ARG A 88 5.22 -2.55 -25.68
C ARG A 88 6.06 -3.69 -25.11
N PRO A 89 6.09 -4.87 -25.79
CA PRO A 89 6.71 -6.09 -25.24
C PRO A 89 8.14 -5.92 -24.73
N PRO A 90 9.07 -5.24 -25.43
CA PRO A 90 10.42 -5.06 -24.89
C PRO A 90 10.47 -4.27 -23.57
N ALA A 91 9.67 -3.20 -23.46
CA ALA A 91 9.62 -2.38 -22.26
C ALA A 91 8.91 -3.12 -21.10
N ASN A 92 7.84 -3.85 -21.39
CA ASN A 92 7.15 -4.69 -20.40
C ASN A 92 8.06 -5.81 -19.88
N THR A 93 8.82 -6.48 -20.77
CA THR A 93 9.78 -7.51 -20.36
C THR A 93 10.86 -6.92 -19.45
N TYR A 94 11.41 -5.78 -19.82
CA TYR A 94 12.42 -5.11 -19.01
C TYR A 94 11.86 -4.71 -17.63
N LEU A 95 10.69 -4.06 -17.58
CA LEU A 95 10.04 -3.67 -16.33
C LEU A 95 9.80 -4.90 -15.44
N HIS A 96 9.32 -5.98 -16.03
CA HIS A 96 9.06 -7.23 -15.31
C HIS A 96 10.35 -7.83 -14.72
N LEU A 97 11.42 -7.92 -15.51
CA LEU A 97 12.71 -8.44 -15.05
C LEU A 97 13.33 -7.57 -13.96
N LEU A 98 13.28 -6.24 -14.12
CA LEU A 98 13.76 -5.30 -13.12
C LEU A 98 12.98 -5.45 -11.80
N GLY A 99 11.65 -5.48 -11.87
CA GLY A 99 10.81 -5.66 -10.69
C GLY A 99 11.02 -7.01 -10.01
N GLN A 100 11.14 -8.10 -10.77
CA GLN A 100 11.44 -9.43 -10.23
C GLN A 100 12.81 -9.45 -9.52
N SER A 101 13.82 -8.79 -10.10
CA SER A 101 15.16 -8.71 -9.49
C SER A 101 15.16 -7.95 -8.16
N LEU A 102 14.25 -6.99 -7.97
CA LEU A 102 14.04 -6.30 -6.70
C LEU A 102 13.22 -7.16 -5.72
N ALA A 103 12.13 -7.77 -6.18
CA ALA A 103 11.22 -8.55 -5.33
C ALA A 103 11.93 -9.71 -4.60
N ILE A 104 12.96 -10.32 -5.21
CA ILE A 104 13.77 -11.38 -4.58
C ILE A 104 14.43 -10.91 -3.27
N PHE A 105 14.75 -9.62 -3.14
CA PHE A 105 15.39 -9.04 -1.96
C PHE A 105 14.41 -8.43 -0.95
N SER A 106 13.09 -8.48 -1.24
CA SER A 106 12.05 -7.98 -0.32
C SER A 106 11.86 -8.91 0.88
N GLU A 107 11.20 -8.43 1.93
CA GLU A 107 10.83 -9.27 3.09
C GLU A 107 9.75 -10.30 2.74
N ARG A 108 9.11 -10.15 1.57
CA ARG A 108 8.10 -11.08 1.05
C ARG A 108 8.39 -11.40 -0.42
N PRO A 109 9.47 -12.15 -0.71
CA PRO A 109 9.91 -12.42 -2.09
C PRO A 109 8.92 -13.25 -2.89
N GLU A 110 8.04 -14.01 -2.21
CA GLU A 110 7.05 -14.88 -2.83
C GLU A 110 5.62 -14.44 -2.47
N THR A 111 4.77 -14.34 -3.48
CA THR A 111 3.32 -14.23 -3.36
C THR A 111 2.65 -15.43 -4.01
N PHE A 112 1.36 -15.68 -3.77
CA PHE A 112 0.65 -16.85 -4.32
C PHE A 112 0.75 -16.97 -5.84
N GLY A 113 0.65 -15.84 -6.55
CA GLY A 113 0.78 -15.80 -8.02
C GLY A 113 2.13 -15.27 -8.52
N GLY A 114 3.09 -14.98 -7.63
CA GLY A 114 4.31 -14.25 -7.94
C GLY A 114 4.09 -12.75 -8.14
N TYR A 115 5.19 -12.00 -8.21
CA TYR A 115 5.13 -10.58 -8.57
C TYR A 115 5.03 -10.41 -10.08
N HIS A 116 4.15 -9.53 -10.54
CA HIS A 116 3.97 -9.19 -11.94
C HIS A 116 4.00 -7.67 -12.12
N PHE A 117 4.71 -7.21 -13.14
CA PHE A 117 4.90 -5.79 -13.43
C PHE A 117 4.45 -5.51 -14.86
N LEU A 118 3.63 -4.47 -15.04
CA LEU A 118 3.04 -4.14 -16.33
C LEU A 118 2.99 -2.63 -16.53
N LEU A 119 3.25 -2.19 -17.77
CA LEU A 119 3.07 -0.80 -18.18
C LEU A 119 1.62 -0.50 -18.53
N LEU A 120 1.17 0.70 -18.14
CA LEU A 120 -0.14 1.24 -18.46
C LEU A 120 -0.03 2.39 -19.46
N ASP A 121 -0.98 2.47 -20.37
CA ASP A 121 -1.09 3.48 -21.41
C ASP A 121 -1.75 4.76 -20.87
N SER A 122 -1.00 5.51 -20.07
CA SER A 122 -1.42 6.80 -19.52
C SER A 122 -0.21 7.72 -19.35
N ASP A 123 -0.39 9.00 -19.69
CA ASP A 123 0.62 10.06 -19.45
C ASP A 123 0.64 10.59 -18.02
N GLU A 124 -0.33 10.20 -17.21
CA GLU A 124 -0.34 10.51 -15.78
C GLU A 124 0.88 9.89 -15.10
N ILE A 125 1.59 10.65 -14.26
CA ILE A 125 2.69 10.12 -13.45
C ILE A 125 2.06 9.34 -12.30
N ASN A 126 2.01 7.99 -12.40
CA ASN A 126 1.43 7.15 -11.38
C ASN A 126 1.95 5.70 -11.42
N ALA A 127 1.82 5.01 -10.27
CA ALA A 127 2.03 3.58 -10.13
C ALA A 127 1.01 3.02 -9.12
N PHE A 128 0.76 1.71 -9.18
CA PHE A 128 -0.24 1.06 -8.34
C PHE A 128 0.25 -0.31 -7.87
N ALA A 129 0.22 -0.53 -6.56
CA ALA A 129 0.50 -1.82 -5.93
C ALA A 129 -0.81 -2.55 -5.60
N ALA A 130 -1.33 -3.35 -6.52
CA ALA A 130 -2.47 -4.19 -6.22
C ALA A 130 -2.09 -5.37 -5.31
N PRO A 131 -2.97 -5.80 -4.39
CA PRO A 131 -2.71 -6.93 -3.51
C PRO A 131 -2.23 -8.18 -4.27
N GLY A 132 -1.42 -9.01 -3.61
CA GLY A 132 -0.93 -10.25 -4.20
C GLY A 132 0.23 -10.09 -5.20
N GLY A 133 0.77 -8.85 -5.38
CA GLY A 133 2.01 -8.64 -6.15
C GLY A 133 1.83 -8.17 -7.59
N LEU A 134 0.67 -7.61 -7.94
CA LEU A 134 0.45 -6.98 -9.25
C LEU A 134 0.83 -5.50 -9.18
N ILE A 135 1.94 -5.12 -9.81
CA ILE A 135 2.45 -3.75 -9.83
C ILE A 135 2.30 -3.17 -11.23
N LEU A 136 1.58 -2.07 -11.31
CA LEU A 136 1.17 -1.43 -12.55
C LEU A 136 1.80 -0.03 -12.62
N VAL A 137 2.53 0.29 -13.70
CA VAL A 137 3.29 1.53 -13.84
C VAL A 137 2.87 2.26 -15.10
N THR A 138 2.48 3.50 -14.99
CA THR A 138 2.09 4.29 -16.18
C THR A 138 3.31 4.67 -17.01
N ARG A 139 3.12 4.87 -18.32
CA ARG A 139 4.19 5.42 -19.18
C ARG A 139 4.63 6.81 -18.72
N GLY A 140 3.74 7.60 -18.13
CA GLY A 140 4.06 8.90 -17.55
C GLY A 140 5.05 8.78 -16.39
N MET A 141 4.90 7.78 -15.53
CA MET A 141 5.87 7.50 -14.46
C MET A 141 7.24 7.09 -15.05
N VAL A 142 7.25 6.22 -16.05
CA VAL A 142 8.52 5.83 -16.73
C VAL A 142 9.22 7.03 -17.37
N ARG A 143 8.46 7.94 -17.98
CA ARG A 143 9.00 9.19 -18.54
C ARG A 143 9.48 10.18 -17.47
N CYS A 144 8.92 10.09 -16.28
CA CYS A 144 9.38 10.87 -15.15
C CYS A 144 10.77 10.40 -14.66
N CYS A 145 11.06 9.10 -14.71
CA CYS A 145 12.35 8.53 -14.31
C CYS A 145 13.47 8.92 -15.29
N ALA A 146 14.59 9.42 -14.78
CA ALA A 146 15.77 9.76 -15.58
C ALA A 146 16.64 8.55 -15.93
N ASN A 147 16.60 7.50 -15.10
CA ASN A 147 17.46 6.33 -15.18
C ASN A 147 16.81 5.10 -14.56
N GLU A 148 17.52 3.96 -14.64
CA GLU A 148 17.08 2.70 -14.02
C GLU A 148 17.00 2.79 -12.52
N ASP A 149 17.90 3.50 -11.85
CA ASP A 149 17.94 3.59 -10.39
C ASP A 149 16.66 4.28 -9.85
N GLU A 150 16.20 5.33 -10.53
CA GLU A 150 14.92 5.99 -10.20
C GLU A 150 13.70 5.10 -10.47
N LEU A 151 13.70 4.34 -11.58
CA LEU A 151 12.62 3.37 -11.84
C LEU A 151 12.66 2.23 -10.81
N ALA A 152 13.83 1.75 -10.42
CA ALA A 152 14.00 0.78 -9.36
C ALA A 152 13.46 1.30 -8.02
N ALA A 153 13.65 2.59 -7.73
CA ALA A 153 13.10 3.22 -6.53
C ALA A 153 11.55 3.22 -6.52
N VAL A 154 10.91 3.55 -7.67
CA VAL A 154 9.45 3.42 -7.80
C VAL A 154 9.00 1.99 -7.55
N LEU A 155 9.63 1.01 -8.22
CA LEU A 155 9.25 -0.39 -8.08
C LEU A 155 9.47 -0.92 -6.67
N ALA A 156 10.57 -0.54 -6.01
CA ALA A 156 10.84 -0.89 -4.62
C ALA A 156 9.77 -0.34 -3.68
N HIS A 157 9.33 0.90 -3.86
CA HIS A 157 8.25 1.51 -3.09
C HIS A 157 6.93 0.74 -3.26
N GLU A 158 6.56 0.38 -4.49
CA GLU A 158 5.34 -0.39 -4.77
C GLU A 158 5.42 -1.82 -4.21
N ILE A 159 6.60 -2.48 -4.31
CA ILE A 159 6.83 -3.79 -3.68
C ILE A 159 6.60 -3.70 -2.17
N CYS A 160 7.10 -2.64 -1.51
CA CYS A 160 6.91 -2.44 -0.07
C CYS A 160 5.44 -2.20 0.32
N HIS A 161 4.62 -1.58 -0.55
CA HIS A 161 3.17 -1.50 -0.32
C HIS A 161 2.49 -2.87 -0.38
N VAL A 162 2.91 -3.78 -1.28
CA VAL A 162 2.43 -5.17 -1.31
C VAL A 162 2.88 -5.92 -0.07
N GLU A 163 4.15 -5.84 0.28
CA GLU A 163 4.76 -6.51 1.43
C GLU A 163 4.06 -6.16 2.74
N GLN A 164 3.80 -4.86 2.96
CA GLN A 164 3.14 -4.33 4.15
C GLN A 164 1.60 -4.38 4.06
N LYS A 165 1.05 -4.96 2.99
CA LYS A 165 -0.39 -5.13 2.78
C LYS A 165 -1.20 -3.82 2.84
N HIS A 166 -0.60 -2.70 2.46
CA HIS A 166 -1.23 -1.38 2.56
C HIS A 166 -2.53 -1.30 1.77
N GLY A 167 -2.60 -1.88 0.57
CA GLY A 167 -3.83 -1.95 -0.23
C GLY A 167 -4.95 -2.71 0.49
N LEU A 168 -4.62 -3.83 1.13
CA LEU A 168 -5.61 -4.63 1.87
C LEU A 168 -6.13 -3.91 3.12
N SER A 169 -5.30 -3.09 3.77
CA SER A 169 -5.70 -2.32 4.94
C SER A 169 -6.79 -1.27 4.63
N ALA A 170 -7.00 -0.95 3.36
CA ALA A 170 -8.06 -0.06 2.89
C ALA A 170 -9.45 -0.71 2.93
N ILE A 171 -9.52 -2.04 2.96
CA ILE A 171 -10.80 -2.76 2.98
C ILE A 171 -11.52 -2.50 4.30
N LYS A 172 -12.76 -2.01 4.20
CA LYS A 172 -13.58 -1.75 5.39
C LYS A 172 -13.84 -3.04 6.15
N GLN A 173 -13.56 -2.98 7.44
CA GLN A 173 -13.52 -4.12 8.33
C GLN A 173 -14.80 -4.96 8.37
N GLY A 174 -15.99 -4.33 8.34
CA GLY A 174 -17.27 -5.02 8.32
C GLY A 174 -17.41 -6.00 7.15
N ARG A 175 -16.91 -5.62 5.96
CA ARG A 175 -17.02 -6.43 4.75
C ARG A 175 -16.31 -7.77 4.85
N LEU A 176 -15.09 -7.78 5.39
CA LEU A 176 -14.33 -9.02 5.55
C LEU A 176 -14.96 -9.95 6.58
N THR A 177 -15.45 -9.38 7.71
CA THR A 177 -16.11 -10.17 8.76
C THR A 177 -17.37 -10.86 8.23
N GLU A 178 -18.18 -10.15 7.44
CA GLU A 178 -19.40 -10.69 6.84
C GLU A 178 -19.07 -11.78 5.81
N ALA A 179 -18.12 -11.53 4.90
CA ALA A 179 -17.67 -12.50 3.92
C ALA A 179 -17.13 -13.79 4.57
N PHE A 180 -16.31 -13.67 5.61
CA PHE A 180 -15.81 -14.85 6.33
C PHE A 180 -16.88 -15.58 7.12
N THR A 181 -17.85 -14.87 7.68
CA THR A 181 -19.00 -15.50 8.38
C THR A 181 -19.82 -16.33 7.40
N ILE A 182 -20.07 -15.83 6.20
CA ILE A 182 -20.79 -16.53 5.14
C ILE A 182 -20.00 -17.77 4.68
N ILE A 183 -18.69 -17.64 4.40
CA ILE A 183 -17.82 -18.76 4.00
C ILE A 183 -17.76 -19.83 5.10
N ALA A 184 -17.64 -19.44 6.36
CA ALA A 184 -17.60 -20.39 7.49
C ALA A 184 -18.94 -21.11 7.69
N ALA A 185 -20.07 -20.41 7.53
CA ALA A 185 -21.40 -21.00 7.61
C ALA A 185 -21.65 -22.03 6.51
N GLU A 186 -21.00 -21.87 5.38
CA GLU A 186 -21.19 -22.67 4.17
C GLU A 186 -20.39 -23.95 4.12
N SER A 187 -19.23 -24.03 4.76
CA SER A 187 -18.55 -25.31 4.98
C SER A 187 -19.48 -26.36 5.62
N ALA A 188 -20.66 -25.94 6.05
CA ALA A 188 -21.66 -26.77 6.68
C ALA A 188 -22.96 -27.01 5.88
N LYS A 189 -23.23 -26.28 4.78
CA LYS A 189 -24.49 -26.41 3.99
C LYS A 189 -24.33 -25.94 2.54
N GLN A 190 -25.15 -26.45 1.61
CA GLN A 190 -25.25 -25.95 0.23
C GLN A 190 -25.79 -24.50 0.21
N MET A 191 -25.03 -23.56 -0.43
CA MET A 191 -25.35 -22.12 -0.55
C MET A 191 -26.69 -21.85 -1.21
N GLY A 192 -27.50 -21.02 -0.57
CA GLY A 192 -28.67 -20.39 -1.19
C GLY A 192 -28.23 -19.23 -2.13
N SER A 193 -29.10 -18.87 -3.08
CA SER A 193 -28.85 -17.79 -4.03
C SER A 193 -28.64 -16.42 -3.37
N GLU A 194 -29.24 -16.20 -2.20
CA GLU A 194 -29.17 -14.94 -1.45
C GLU A 194 -27.84 -14.78 -0.69
N GLU A 195 -27.31 -15.87 -0.14
CA GLU A 195 -25.99 -15.90 0.51
C GLU A 195 -24.86 -15.69 -0.51
N LEU A 196 -24.94 -16.31 -1.69
CA LEU A 196 -24.01 -16.08 -2.79
C LEU A 196 -24.05 -14.62 -3.26
N ALA A 197 -25.22 -14.02 -3.40
CA ALA A 197 -25.36 -12.62 -3.76
C ALA A 197 -24.79 -11.68 -2.69
N SER A 198 -24.90 -12.02 -1.39
CA SER A 198 -24.29 -11.25 -0.30
C SER A 198 -22.77 -11.34 -0.35
N LEU A 199 -22.20 -12.54 -0.50
CA LEU A 199 -20.76 -12.75 -0.63
C LEU A 199 -20.17 -11.99 -1.82
N THR A 200 -20.86 -12.01 -2.95
CA THR A 200 -20.44 -11.27 -4.16
C THR A 200 -20.40 -9.76 -3.88
N ARG A 201 -21.44 -9.19 -3.25
CA ARG A 201 -21.46 -7.76 -2.88
C ARG A 201 -20.31 -7.37 -1.94
N GLU A 202 -19.98 -8.20 -0.95
CA GLU A 202 -18.89 -7.94 -0.01
C GLU A 202 -17.53 -8.01 -0.70
N PHE A 203 -17.34 -8.96 -1.62
CA PHE A 203 -16.13 -9.06 -2.45
C PHE A 203 -15.98 -7.82 -3.36
N GLU A 204 -17.03 -7.45 -4.10
CA GLU A 204 -17.05 -6.26 -4.97
C GLU A 204 -16.79 -4.98 -4.16
N GLY A 205 -17.40 -4.87 -2.98
CA GLY A 205 -17.16 -3.76 -2.07
C GLY A 205 -15.72 -3.70 -1.57
N SER A 206 -15.10 -4.84 -1.26
CA SER A 206 -13.69 -4.92 -0.85
C SER A 206 -12.75 -4.50 -1.98
N VAL A 207 -13.00 -4.95 -3.19
CA VAL A 207 -12.26 -4.54 -4.40
C VAL A 207 -12.41 -3.03 -4.61
N SER A 208 -13.62 -2.48 -4.49
CA SER A 208 -13.89 -1.06 -4.65
C SER A 208 -13.15 -0.20 -3.60
N ASP A 209 -13.09 -0.65 -2.33
CA ASP A 209 -12.33 0.05 -1.27
C ASP A 209 -10.84 0.14 -1.61
N VAL A 210 -10.25 -0.94 -2.13
CA VAL A 210 -8.84 -0.94 -2.59
C VAL A 210 -8.65 -0.03 -3.80
N VAL A 211 -9.50 -0.16 -4.84
CA VAL A 211 -9.41 0.69 -6.04
C VAL A 211 -9.53 2.16 -5.68
N MET A 212 -10.46 2.53 -4.79
CA MET A 212 -10.62 3.91 -4.31
C MET A 212 -9.32 4.41 -3.65
N THR A 213 -8.64 3.58 -2.87
CA THR A 213 -7.36 3.94 -2.25
C THR A 213 -6.28 4.14 -3.30
N LEU A 214 -6.12 3.19 -4.21
CA LEU A 214 -5.08 3.25 -5.25
C LEU A 214 -5.25 4.42 -6.22
N THR A 215 -6.50 4.81 -6.55
CA THR A 215 -6.76 5.78 -7.62
C THR A 215 -7.22 7.16 -7.13
N THR A 216 -7.69 7.27 -5.89
CA THR A 216 -8.38 8.49 -5.44
C THR A 216 -7.93 9.00 -4.08
N SER A 217 -8.03 8.21 -3.01
CA SER A 217 -7.78 8.69 -1.64
C SER A 217 -6.33 8.60 -1.21
N GLY A 218 -5.55 7.70 -1.81
CA GLY A 218 -4.15 7.47 -1.47
C GLY A 218 -3.92 6.78 -0.13
N TYR A 219 -2.67 6.59 0.19
CA TYR A 219 -2.23 6.00 1.45
C TYR A 219 -2.04 7.06 2.54
N SER A 220 -2.09 6.63 3.79
CA SER A 220 -1.80 7.51 4.92
C SER A 220 -0.32 7.90 4.95
N ARG A 221 0.01 9.06 5.56
CA ARG A 221 1.41 9.52 5.71
C ARG A 221 2.30 8.52 6.47
N SER A 222 1.73 7.72 7.36
CA SER A 222 2.47 6.67 8.08
C SER A 222 2.80 5.50 7.19
N GLN A 223 1.85 5.07 6.34
CA GLN A 223 2.06 4.01 5.34
C GLN A 223 3.11 4.43 4.31
N GLU A 224 3.04 5.67 3.81
CA GLU A 224 4.05 6.22 2.91
C GLU A 224 5.46 6.20 3.51
N ARG A 225 5.60 6.71 4.74
CA ARG A 225 6.91 6.70 5.43
C ARG A 225 7.44 5.29 5.68
N SER A 226 6.54 4.35 5.99
CA SER A 226 6.91 2.95 6.18
C SER A 226 7.37 2.32 4.87
N ALA A 227 6.65 2.56 3.78
CA ALA A 227 7.00 2.07 2.44
C ALA A 227 8.32 2.69 1.95
N ASP A 228 8.53 4.00 2.16
CA ASP A 228 9.77 4.70 1.80
C ASP A 228 10.99 4.12 2.53
N ALA A 229 10.89 3.94 3.84
CA ALA A 229 11.99 3.40 4.63
C ALA A 229 12.34 1.95 4.22
N ALA A 230 11.32 1.12 3.96
CA ALA A 230 11.50 -0.24 3.47
C ALA A 230 12.07 -0.26 2.04
N ALA A 231 11.64 0.65 1.17
CA ALA A 231 12.15 0.78 -0.20
C ALA A 231 13.64 1.13 -0.24
N VAL A 232 14.10 2.04 0.62
CA VAL A 232 15.53 2.37 0.76
C VAL A 232 16.34 1.11 1.14
N GLU A 233 15.87 0.33 2.10
CA GLU A 233 16.53 -0.90 2.51
C GLU A 233 16.49 -1.97 1.40
N LEU A 234 15.38 -2.08 0.68
CA LEU A 234 15.26 -2.97 -0.47
C LEU A 234 16.23 -2.60 -1.58
N LEU A 235 16.34 -1.32 -1.93
CA LEU A 235 17.32 -0.81 -2.91
C LEU A 235 18.74 -1.18 -2.50
N ARG A 236 19.11 -0.94 -1.23
CA ARG A 236 20.43 -1.28 -0.70
C ARG A 236 20.75 -2.76 -0.85
N ARG A 237 19.81 -3.66 -0.50
CA ARG A 237 19.96 -5.11 -0.63
C ARG A 237 20.11 -5.55 -2.08
N ALA A 238 19.38 -4.92 -2.98
CA ALA A 238 19.42 -5.20 -4.41
C ALA A 238 20.61 -4.53 -5.12
N GLY A 239 21.47 -3.78 -4.40
CA GLY A 239 22.67 -3.13 -4.91
C GLY A 239 22.40 -1.85 -5.69
N TYR A 240 21.24 -1.21 -5.48
CA TYR A 240 20.90 0.12 -5.99
C TYR A 240 21.27 1.20 -4.96
N PRO A 241 21.55 2.44 -5.42
CA PRO A 241 21.80 3.55 -4.51
C PRO A 241 20.55 3.87 -3.68
N GLU A 242 20.71 3.99 -2.37
CA GLU A 242 19.65 4.38 -1.44
C GLU A 242 19.09 5.78 -1.78
N THR A 243 19.97 6.67 -2.29
CA THR A 243 19.63 8.03 -2.71
C THR A 243 18.76 8.10 -3.96
N ALA A 244 18.61 6.99 -4.71
CA ALA A 244 17.72 6.92 -5.87
C ALA A 244 16.26 7.24 -5.49
N MET A 245 15.82 6.83 -4.29
CA MET A 245 14.49 7.16 -3.79
C MET A 245 14.32 8.67 -3.57
N ILE A 246 15.32 9.35 -3.04
CA ILE A 246 15.32 10.80 -2.86
C ILE A 246 15.28 11.52 -4.22
N ALA A 247 16.15 11.10 -5.16
CA ALA A 247 16.20 11.67 -6.51
C ALA A 247 14.85 11.54 -7.22
N MET A 248 14.22 10.37 -7.14
CA MET A 248 12.91 10.10 -7.73
C MET A 248 11.81 10.97 -7.12
N LEU A 249 11.75 11.09 -5.79
CA LEU A 249 10.77 11.94 -5.11
C LEU A 249 10.91 13.42 -5.49
N LEU A 250 12.14 13.93 -5.57
CA LEU A 250 12.39 15.32 -5.98
C LEU A 250 11.99 15.57 -7.43
N ARG A 251 12.29 14.62 -8.32
CA ARG A 251 11.88 14.70 -9.72
C ARG A 251 10.38 14.67 -9.90
N MET A 252 9.68 13.82 -9.11
CA MET A 252 8.22 13.83 -9.09
C MET A 252 7.66 15.16 -8.60
N ASP A 253 8.22 15.75 -7.54
CA ASP A 253 7.78 17.04 -7.00
C ASP A 253 7.89 18.15 -8.06
N GLU A 254 9.02 18.20 -8.77
CA GLU A 254 9.25 19.14 -9.88
C GLU A 254 8.22 18.95 -11.01
N ARG A 255 8.09 17.71 -11.53
CA ARG A 255 7.21 17.40 -12.65
C ARG A 255 5.72 17.56 -12.33
N LEU A 256 5.29 17.23 -11.11
CA LEU A 256 3.91 17.36 -10.70
C LEU A 256 3.52 18.81 -10.42
N THR A 257 4.46 19.65 -9.99
CA THR A 257 4.26 21.09 -9.85
C THR A 257 3.96 21.72 -11.21
N ASP A 258 4.72 21.34 -12.25
CA ASP A 258 4.55 21.84 -13.62
C ASP A 258 3.23 21.33 -14.26
N ALA A 259 2.79 20.11 -13.93
CA ALA A 259 1.59 19.47 -14.49
C ALA A 259 0.28 19.76 -13.74
N GLY A 260 0.29 20.61 -12.72
CA GLY A 260 -0.91 20.96 -11.95
C GLY A 260 -1.34 19.92 -10.91
N GLY A 261 -0.43 19.04 -10.47
CA GLY A 261 -0.60 18.20 -9.28
C GLY A 261 -1.53 16.99 -9.44
N LEU A 262 -1.72 16.48 -10.66
CA LEU A 262 -2.52 15.28 -10.92
C LEU A 262 -1.67 14.00 -10.79
N GLY A 263 -2.30 12.86 -10.51
CA GLY A 263 -1.67 11.56 -10.47
C GLY A 263 -1.06 11.20 -9.13
N PHE A 264 0.21 10.79 -9.11
CA PHE A 264 0.92 10.26 -7.95
C PHE A 264 0.83 11.15 -6.69
N ALA A 265 0.87 12.49 -6.83
CA ALA A 265 0.70 13.41 -5.70
C ALA A 265 -0.66 13.29 -5.01
N LYS A 266 -1.67 12.76 -5.70
CA LYS A 266 -3.01 12.56 -5.15
C LYS A 266 -3.08 11.28 -4.31
N THR A 267 -2.41 10.22 -4.76
CA THR A 267 -2.40 8.91 -4.12
C THR A 267 -1.22 8.72 -3.16
N HIS A 268 -0.12 9.45 -3.36
CA HIS A 268 1.10 9.44 -2.55
C HIS A 268 1.51 10.89 -2.20
N PRO A 269 0.90 11.50 -1.19
CA PRO A 269 1.09 12.92 -0.93
C PRO A 269 2.51 13.29 -0.47
N SER A 270 2.90 14.53 -0.79
CA SER A 270 4.07 15.22 -0.21
C SER A 270 5.44 14.64 -0.58
N ALA A 271 5.71 14.44 -1.89
CA ALA A 271 6.99 13.92 -2.38
C ALA A 271 8.20 14.67 -1.79
N LYS A 272 8.16 16.01 -1.74
CA LYS A 272 9.21 16.82 -1.12
C LYS A 272 9.42 16.51 0.35
N SER A 273 8.33 16.45 1.15
CA SER A 273 8.43 16.14 2.58
C SER A 273 8.96 14.72 2.84
N ARG A 274 8.65 13.77 1.96
CA ARG A 274 9.15 12.40 1.99
C ARG A 274 10.66 12.39 1.67
N ALA A 275 11.10 13.10 0.64
CA ALA A 275 12.51 13.26 0.29
C ALA A 275 13.31 13.88 1.46
N ASP A 276 12.77 14.93 2.09
CA ASP A 276 13.43 15.58 3.24
C ASP A 276 13.56 14.62 4.44
N ALA A 277 12.54 13.79 4.70
CA ALA A 277 12.60 12.77 5.74
C ALA A 277 13.66 11.70 5.44
N LEU A 278 13.76 11.23 4.20
CA LEU A 278 14.74 10.22 3.80
C LEU A 278 16.17 10.75 3.85
N ARG A 279 16.42 12.02 3.57
CA ARG A 279 17.75 12.65 3.73
C ARG A 279 18.31 12.52 5.14
N THR A 280 17.44 12.53 6.14
CA THR A 280 17.88 12.33 7.53
C THR A 280 18.33 10.88 7.80
N MET A 281 17.90 9.93 7.00
CA MET A 281 18.23 8.50 7.12
C MET A 281 19.48 8.11 6.32
N VAL A 282 19.57 8.55 5.06
CA VAL A 282 20.61 8.09 4.13
C VAL A 282 21.66 9.14 3.79
N GLY A 283 21.45 10.41 4.20
CA GLY A 283 22.31 11.53 3.84
C GLY A 283 22.05 12.09 2.44
N ASP A 284 22.86 13.08 2.03
CA ASP A 284 22.72 13.82 0.77
C ASP A 284 23.70 13.36 -0.33
N ALA A 285 24.37 12.22 -0.16
CA ALA A 285 25.35 11.77 -1.13
C ALA A 285 24.70 11.43 -2.48
N GLU A 286 24.93 12.24 -3.50
CA GLU A 286 24.55 11.90 -4.86
C GLU A 286 25.43 10.75 -5.37
N SER A 287 24.78 9.68 -5.82
CA SER A 287 25.47 8.60 -6.53
C SER A 287 25.49 8.92 -8.03
N ALA A 288 26.65 8.84 -8.65
CA ALA A 288 26.72 8.91 -10.11
C ALA A 288 25.94 7.74 -10.72
N PRO A 289 25.12 7.99 -11.77
CA PRO A 289 24.40 6.91 -12.44
C PRO A 289 25.36 5.85 -12.98
N ASP A 290 25.03 4.57 -12.77
CA ASP A 290 25.78 3.46 -13.37
C ASP A 290 25.55 3.45 -14.89
N ALA A 291 26.63 3.49 -15.67
CA ALA A 291 26.57 3.60 -17.13
C ALA A 291 25.87 2.39 -17.78
N VAL A 292 26.05 1.19 -17.23
CA VAL A 292 25.42 -0.03 -17.75
C VAL A 292 23.91 -0.01 -17.51
N ARG A 293 23.49 0.41 -16.31
CA ARG A 293 22.06 0.59 -15.98
C ARG A 293 21.42 1.66 -16.84
N GLN A 294 22.12 2.77 -17.06
CA GLN A 294 21.65 3.86 -17.91
C GLN A 294 21.46 3.41 -19.36
N GLU A 295 22.41 2.68 -19.92
CA GLU A 295 22.32 2.14 -21.29
C GLU A 295 21.16 1.15 -21.41
N ARG A 296 21.04 0.22 -20.50
CA ARG A 296 19.98 -0.79 -20.43
C ARG A 296 18.59 -0.16 -20.33
N PHE A 297 18.41 0.83 -19.44
CA PHE A 297 17.17 1.58 -19.28
C PHE A 297 16.81 2.33 -20.58
N SER A 298 17.76 3.09 -21.13
CA SER A 298 17.54 3.87 -22.34
C SER A 298 17.19 2.99 -23.55
N ALA A 299 17.82 1.83 -23.69
CA ALA A 299 17.52 0.88 -24.75
C ALA A 299 16.11 0.29 -24.61
N ALA A 300 15.75 -0.18 -23.43
CA ALA A 300 14.47 -0.83 -23.17
C ALA A 300 13.28 0.14 -23.22
N MET A 301 13.45 1.34 -22.68
CA MET A 301 12.37 2.33 -22.54
C MET A 301 12.27 3.33 -23.71
N ARG A 302 13.10 3.22 -24.73
CA ARG A 302 13.12 4.11 -25.90
C ARG A 302 11.72 4.29 -26.52
N SER A 303 10.99 3.19 -26.71
CA SER A 303 9.65 3.23 -27.31
C SER A 303 8.58 3.83 -26.41
N VAL A 304 8.82 3.92 -25.11
CA VAL A 304 7.95 4.55 -24.11
C VAL A 304 8.27 6.05 -23.98
N GLN A 305 9.54 6.40 -24.07
CA GLN A 305 10.03 7.78 -23.95
C GLN A 305 9.79 8.61 -25.22
N ALA A 306 9.89 8.01 -26.41
CA ALA A 306 9.80 8.69 -27.71
C ALA A 306 8.37 8.98 -28.18
N GLY A 307 7.35 8.44 -27.56
CA GLY A 307 5.94 8.63 -27.93
C GLY A 307 5.33 9.77 -27.12
N GLY A 308 5.46 11.00 -27.57
CA GLY A 308 4.74 12.20 -27.14
C GLY A 308 4.04 12.79 -28.34
#